data_8fa2b615766e4c7e78960c0150e3d409
#
_entry.id   8fa2b615766e4c7e78960c0150e3d409
#
_cell.length_a   1.000
_cell.length_b   1.000
_cell.length_c   1.000
_cell.angle_alpha   90.00
_cell.angle_beta   90.00
_cell.angle_gamma   90.00
#
_symmetry.space_group_name_H-M   'P 1'
#
loop_
_entity.id
_entity.type
_entity.pdbx_description
1 polymer ?
#
loop_
_entity_poly.entity_id
_entity_poly.type
_entity_poly.pdbx_seq_one_letter_code
_entity_poly.pdbx_strand_id
1 'polypeptide(L)'
;RYNFESADVERLRTLFEEYEAEAQSSLQAGLVLPAHDYVLKCSHAFNILDSRGAIGVTERAALFGRMRDLSRRTAEAFLAQRQEMDFPWLGRWPTPVAAELPAETVPPPDRASPFVLEVGTEELPAEDLRSAIEQLSRSIPAALDDARLGHGRIQVVGTPRRLVVLVDDLAPRQTEQVTLVKGPPAERAFDADGRPTPAAQGFARSKGIDVAALRVQEMDGGRYVVAEVRESGQPADGVLAARLPALLAELRFERSMRWNASGTSFSRPIRWLLGLHGQHVVPFEFTGLKSGRTTRGLRFS
;
A
#
# COMPACT_ATOMS: atom_id res chain seq x y z
N ARG A 1 0.58 -17.46 -39.32
CA ARG A 1 1.42 -18.00 -40.37
C ARG A 1 2.48 -16.98 -40.83
N TYR A 2 2.09 -15.74 -41.19
CA TYR A 2 3.03 -14.75 -41.73
C TYR A 2 4.24 -14.52 -40.81
N ASN A 3 4.02 -14.17 -39.54
CA ASN A 3 5.07 -13.82 -38.56
C ASN A 3 6.01 -15.00 -38.23
N PHE A 4 5.58 -16.25 -38.40
CA PHE A 4 6.31 -17.43 -37.97
C PHE A 4 6.93 -18.22 -39.15
N GLU A 5 6.34 -18.12 -40.37
CA GLU A 5 6.73 -18.98 -41.45
C GLU A 5 7.12 -18.23 -42.73
N SER A 6 6.36 -17.24 -43.16
CA SER A 6 6.45 -16.70 -44.54
C SER A 6 7.00 -15.27 -44.65
N ALA A 7 7.18 -14.56 -43.52
CA ALA A 7 7.80 -13.22 -43.56
C ALA A 7 9.24 -13.29 -44.11
N ASP A 8 9.57 -12.41 -45.04
CA ASP A 8 10.90 -12.30 -45.63
C ASP A 8 11.88 -11.64 -44.68
N VAL A 9 12.88 -12.39 -44.24
CA VAL A 9 13.83 -11.96 -43.19
C VAL A 9 14.72 -10.82 -43.69
N GLU A 10 15.26 -10.91 -44.90
CA GLU A 10 16.18 -9.90 -45.46
C GLU A 10 15.46 -8.57 -45.68
N ARG A 11 14.23 -8.62 -46.15
CA ARG A 11 13.41 -7.44 -46.33
C ARG A 11 13.06 -6.80 -44.99
N LEU A 12 12.77 -7.59 -43.95
CA LEU A 12 12.49 -7.07 -42.62
C LEU A 12 13.71 -6.43 -41.96
N ARG A 13 14.93 -6.94 -42.22
CA ARG A 13 16.20 -6.31 -41.80
C ARG A 13 16.37 -4.94 -42.46
N THR A 14 16.20 -4.89 -43.77
CA THR A 14 16.26 -3.63 -44.53
C THR A 14 15.22 -2.63 -44.01
N LEU A 15 13.97 -3.07 -43.81
CA LEU A 15 12.91 -2.20 -43.24
C LEU A 15 13.23 -1.69 -41.83
N PHE A 16 13.83 -2.51 -40.98
CA PHE A 16 14.26 -2.06 -39.65
C PHE A 16 15.28 -0.92 -39.77
N GLU A 17 16.27 -1.05 -40.62
CA GLU A 17 17.32 -0.04 -40.81
C GLU A 17 16.80 1.24 -41.44
N GLU A 18 15.90 1.16 -42.42
CA GLU A 18 15.23 2.32 -43.02
C GLU A 18 14.35 3.05 -42.02
N TYR A 19 13.58 2.30 -41.19
CA TYR A 19 12.76 2.91 -40.14
C TYR A 19 13.60 3.57 -39.05
N GLU A 20 14.73 2.99 -38.68
CA GLU A 20 15.66 3.58 -37.74
C GLU A 20 16.26 4.88 -38.29
N ALA A 21 16.71 4.87 -39.54
CA ALA A 21 17.26 6.05 -40.20
C ALA A 21 16.27 7.17 -40.29
N GLU A 22 15.01 6.88 -40.60
CA GLU A 22 13.94 7.86 -40.69
C GLU A 22 13.51 8.38 -39.30
N ALA A 23 13.53 7.52 -38.26
CA ALA A 23 13.33 7.96 -36.88
C ALA A 23 14.42 8.96 -36.46
N GLN A 24 15.69 8.69 -36.79
CA GLN A 24 16.82 9.58 -36.49
C GLN A 24 16.71 10.91 -37.24
N SER A 25 16.39 10.88 -38.55
CA SER A 25 16.17 12.06 -39.36
C SER A 25 15.05 12.92 -38.82
N SER A 26 13.92 12.30 -38.45
CA SER A 26 12.78 12.99 -37.83
C SER A 26 13.16 13.67 -36.51
N LEU A 27 13.96 13.00 -35.65
CA LEU A 27 14.47 13.59 -34.41
C LEU A 27 15.36 14.79 -34.65
N GLN A 28 16.25 14.72 -35.66
CA GLN A 28 17.13 15.82 -36.04
C GLN A 28 16.31 17.05 -36.52
N ALA A 29 15.21 16.79 -37.21
CA ALA A 29 14.28 17.83 -37.66
C ALA A 29 13.30 18.33 -36.57
N GLY A 30 13.38 17.83 -35.33
CA GLY A 30 12.47 18.19 -34.25
C GLY A 30 11.05 17.63 -34.38
N LEU A 31 10.86 16.66 -35.28
CA LEU A 31 9.57 16.05 -35.58
C LEU A 31 9.33 14.82 -34.66
N VAL A 32 8.92 15.09 -33.42
CA VAL A 32 8.81 14.07 -32.37
C VAL A 32 7.77 13.00 -32.67
N LEU A 33 6.60 13.36 -33.19
CA LEU A 33 5.52 12.39 -33.48
C LEU A 33 5.89 11.44 -34.63
N PRO A 34 6.40 11.92 -35.78
CA PRO A 34 6.93 11.04 -36.82
C PRO A 34 8.05 10.14 -36.30
N ALA A 35 8.99 10.66 -35.53
CA ALA A 35 10.05 9.85 -34.93
C ALA A 35 9.48 8.70 -34.09
N HIS A 36 8.50 8.96 -33.25
CA HIS A 36 7.84 7.93 -32.45
C HIS A 36 7.15 6.86 -33.29
N ASP A 37 6.49 7.25 -34.39
CA ASP A 37 5.86 6.30 -35.31
C ASP A 37 6.89 5.34 -35.92
N TYR A 38 8.06 5.85 -36.34
CA TYR A 38 9.14 5.00 -36.85
C TYR A 38 9.80 4.12 -35.79
N VAL A 39 9.88 4.56 -34.52
CA VAL A 39 10.31 3.69 -33.41
C VAL A 39 9.36 2.51 -33.26
N LEU A 40 8.05 2.72 -33.37
CA LEU A 40 7.05 1.64 -33.33
C LEU A 40 7.20 0.69 -34.51
N LYS A 41 7.50 1.20 -35.70
CA LYS A 41 7.78 0.38 -36.91
C LYS A 41 9.03 -0.46 -36.74
N CYS A 42 10.11 0.07 -36.14
CA CYS A 42 11.29 -0.71 -35.76
C CYS A 42 10.92 -1.86 -34.83
N SER A 43 10.15 -1.58 -33.80
CA SER A 43 9.68 -2.59 -32.85
C SER A 43 8.85 -3.68 -33.55
N HIS A 44 7.99 -3.30 -34.48
CA HIS A 44 7.18 -4.24 -35.24
C HIS A 44 8.07 -5.17 -36.12
N ALA A 45 9.02 -4.61 -36.91
CA ALA A 45 9.95 -5.37 -37.72
C ALA A 45 10.78 -6.33 -36.86
N PHE A 46 11.29 -5.85 -35.71
CA PHE A 46 12.01 -6.66 -34.74
C PHE A 46 11.18 -7.85 -34.23
N ASN A 47 9.94 -7.62 -33.83
CA ASN A 47 9.06 -8.67 -33.31
C ASN A 47 8.81 -9.77 -34.34
N ILE A 48 8.69 -9.43 -35.61
CA ILE A 48 8.55 -10.42 -36.67
C ILE A 48 9.87 -11.21 -36.86
N LEU A 49 11.02 -10.55 -36.92
CA LEU A 49 12.32 -11.20 -36.99
C LEU A 49 12.54 -12.17 -35.82
N ASP A 50 12.21 -11.77 -34.60
CA ASP A 50 12.32 -12.60 -33.41
C ASP A 50 11.37 -13.82 -33.48
N SER A 51 10.10 -13.59 -33.85
CA SER A 51 9.12 -14.67 -34.05
C SER A 51 9.50 -15.65 -35.14
N ARG A 52 10.23 -15.20 -36.18
CA ARG A 52 10.81 -16.04 -37.25
C ARG A 52 12.01 -16.86 -36.77
N GLY A 53 12.53 -16.59 -35.55
CA GLY A 53 13.81 -17.19 -35.12
C GLY A 53 15.02 -16.74 -35.93
N ALA A 54 14.93 -15.60 -36.64
CA ALA A 54 15.91 -15.13 -37.58
C ALA A 54 17.06 -14.31 -36.95
N ILE A 55 16.97 -14.03 -35.65
CA ILE A 55 17.95 -13.24 -34.89
C ILE A 55 18.53 -14.05 -33.73
N GLY A 56 19.87 -14.03 -33.64
CA GLY A 56 20.58 -14.68 -32.53
C GLY A 56 20.58 -13.82 -31.25
N VAL A 57 21.03 -14.40 -30.15
CA VAL A 57 21.02 -13.73 -28.82
C VAL A 57 21.78 -12.40 -28.84
N THR A 58 22.96 -12.35 -29.45
CA THR A 58 23.80 -11.14 -29.53
C THR A 58 23.13 -10.06 -30.39
N GLU A 59 22.59 -10.45 -31.54
CA GLU A 59 21.89 -9.53 -32.45
C GLU A 59 20.61 -9.00 -31.81
N ARG A 60 19.88 -9.86 -31.13
CA ARG A 60 18.70 -9.47 -30.35
C ARG A 60 19.04 -8.38 -29.33
N ALA A 61 20.11 -8.57 -28.53
CA ALA A 61 20.57 -7.57 -27.57
C ALA A 61 20.95 -6.25 -28.24
N ALA A 62 21.63 -6.29 -29.40
CA ALA A 62 22.00 -5.10 -30.15
C ALA A 62 20.78 -4.34 -30.68
N LEU A 63 19.79 -5.01 -31.28
CA LEU A 63 18.55 -4.40 -31.77
C LEU A 63 17.71 -3.79 -30.61
N PHE A 64 17.64 -4.46 -29.49
CA PHE A 64 17.02 -3.89 -28.29
C PHE A 64 17.73 -2.63 -27.81
N GLY A 65 19.06 -2.61 -27.83
CA GLY A 65 19.85 -1.43 -27.47
C GLY A 65 19.53 -0.24 -28.36
N ARG A 66 19.48 -0.47 -29.70
CA ARG A 66 19.13 0.56 -30.70
C ARG A 66 17.73 1.11 -30.51
N MET A 67 16.71 0.24 -30.37
CA MET A 67 15.34 0.66 -30.11
C MET A 67 15.18 1.43 -28.78
N ARG A 68 15.87 1.00 -27.73
CA ARG A 68 15.87 1.68 -26.43
C ARG A 68 16.47 3.08 -26.52
N ASP A 69 17.57 3.25 -27.25
CA ASP A 69 18.18 4.57 -27.45
C ASP A 69 17.26 5.50 -28.25
N LEU A 70 16.66 5.02 -29.33
CA LEU A 70 15.68 5.80 -30.10
C LEU A 70 14.46 6.20 -29.24
N SER A 71 13.91 5.26 -28.48
CA SER A 71 12.77 5.53 -27.58
C SER A 71 13.11 6.57 -26.54
N ARG A 72 14.31 6.48 -25.92
CA ARG A 72 14.79 7.44 -24.93
C ARG A 72 14.92 8.83 -25.53
N ARG A 73 15.61 8.96 -26.68
CA ARG A 73 15.81 10.23 -27.38
C ARG A 73 14.49 10.86 -27.83
N THR A 74 13.53 10.03 -28.27
CA THR A 74 12.18 10.50 -28.64
C THR A 74 11.43 11.03 -27.43
N ALA A 75 11.53 10.35 -26.27
CA ALA A 75 10.92 10.79 -25.03
C ALA A 75 11.54 12.10 -24.49
N GLU A 76 12.87 12.22 -24.56
CA GLU A 76 13.61 13.44 -24.19
C GLU A 76 13.19 14.62 -25.08
N ALA A 77 13.14 14.40 -26.41
CA ALA A 77 12.69 15.44 -27.34
C ALA A 77 11.23 15.83 -27.13
N PHE A 78 10.34 14.87 -26.84
CA PHE A 78 8.96 15.15 -26.49
C PHE A 78 8.84 16.00 -25.22
N LEU A 79 9.59 15.65 -24.18
CA LEU A 79 9.60 16.41 -22.93
C LEU A 79 10.09 17.84 -23.15
N ALA A 80 11.19 18.03 -23.88
CA ALA A 80 11.73 19.34 -24.23
C ALA A 80 10.67 20.19 -24.97
N GLN A 81 10.03 19.61 -25.98
CA GLN A 81 8.95 20.28 -26.70
C GLN A 81 7.79 20.69 -25.79
N ARG A 82 7.39 19.83 -24.81
CA ARG A 82 6.34 20.16 -23.86
C ARG A 82 6.75 21.27 -22.90
N GLN A 83 8.01 21.31 -22.49
CA GLN A 83 8.57 22.38 -21.68
C GLN A 83 8.56 23.73 -22.40
N GLU A 84 9.00 23.76 -23.67
CA GLU A 84 8.95 24.97 -24.51
C GLU A 84 7.53 25.50 -24.70
N MET A 85 6.52 24.62 -24.73
CA MET A 85 5.10 24.96 -24.84
C MET A 85 4.44 25.28 -23.49
N ASP A 86 5.21 25.33 -22.39
CA ASP A 86 4.69 25.50 -21.02
C ASP A 86 3.58 24.51 -20.66
N PHE A 87 3.76 23.23 -21.07
CA PHE A 87 2.84 22.14 -20.76
C PHE A 87 1.35 22.46 -21.01
N PRO A 88 0.90 22.74 -22.23
CA PRO A 88 -0.42 23.31 -22.53
C PRO A 88 -1.61 22.47 -22.05
N TRP A 89 -1.39 21.21 -21.68
CA TRP A 89 -2.41 20.30 -21.16
C TRP A 89 -2.36 20.12 -19.63
N LEU A 90 -1.29 20.62 -18.98
CA LEU A 90 -1.16 20.53 -17.54
C LEU A 90 -2.21 21.45 -16.88
N GLY A 91 -3.00 20.91 -15.99
CA GLY A 91 -4.09 21.63 -15.31
C GLY A 91 -5.37 21.81 -16.14
N ARG A 92 -5.37 21.49 -17.45
CA ARG A 92 -6.59 21.49 -18.27
C ARG A 92 -7.36 20.18 -18.27
N TRP A 93 -6.68 19.11 -17.86
CA TRP A 93 -7.36 17.85 -17.65
C TRP A 93 -8.17 17.97 -16.38
N PRO A 94 -9.50 17.78 -16.41
CA PRO A 94 -10.24 17.75 -15.17
C PRO A 94 -9.66 16.62 -14.35
N THR A 95 -8.90 16.97 -13.32
CA THR A 95 -8.69 16.03 -12.24
C THR A 95 -10.09 15.60 -11.86
N PRO A 96 -10.44 14.32 -11.89
CA PRO A 96 -11.71 13.89 -11.33
C PRO A 96 -11.68 14.40 -9.89
N VAL A 97 -12.32 15.54 -9.65
CA VAL A 97 -12.65 15.97 -8.32
C VAL A 97 -13.55 14.83 -7.87
N ALA A 98 -13.00 13.91 -7.08
CA ALA A 98 -13.84 13.08 -6.27
C ALA A 98 -14.76 14.10 -5.60
N ALA A 99 -16.04 14.08 -5.95
CA ALA A 99 -17.00 14.95 -5.31
C ALA A 99 -16.73 14.75 -3.83
N GLU A 100 -16.14 15.76 -3.19
CA GLU A 100 -16.03 15.79 -1.75
C GLU A 100 -17.47 15.87 -1.29
N LEU A 101 -18.08 14.70 -1.10
CA LEU A 101 -19.32 14.65 -0.35
C LEU A 101 -18.99 15.38 0.94
N PRO A 102 -19.83 16.34 1.38
CA PRO A 102 -19.62 17.05 2.64
C PRO A 102 -19.22 16.00 3.67
N ALA A 103 -18.09 16.21 4.29
CA ALA A 103 -17.64 15.33 5.35
C ALA A 103 -18.61 15.48 6.51
N GLU A 104 -19.75 14.79 6.44
CA GLU A 104 -20.51 14.51 7.65
C GLU A 104 -19.53 13.75 8.55
N THR A 105 -19.02 14.44 9.54
CA THR A 105 -18.20 13.86 10.59
C THR A 105 -19.09 13.00 11.45
N VAL A 106 -19.35 11.78 10.99
CA VAL A 106 -20.04 10.77 11.79
C VAL A 106 -19.08 10.37 12.91
N PRO A 107 -19.48 10.45 14.18
CA PRO A 107 -18.62 10.04 15.29
C PRO A 107 -18.30 8.53 15.21
N PRO A 108 -17.16 8.11 15.81
CA PRO A 108 -16.85 6.69 15.95
C PRO A 108 -17.98 5.94 16.64
N PRO A 109 -18.24 4.67 16.31
CA PRO A 109 -19.27 3.89 16.98
C PRO A 109 -18.91 3.66 18.47
N ASP A 110 -19.91 3.64 19.32
CA ASP A 110 -19.82 3.35 20.77
C ASP A 110 -20.04 1.86 21.09
N ARG A 111 -20.45 1.08 20.09
CA ARG A 111 -20.70 -0.37 20.17
C ARG A 111 -20.02 -1.09 19.01
N ALA A 112 -19.88 -2.42 19.14
CA ALA A 112 -19.37 -3.26 18.05
C ALA A 112 -20.19 -3.01 16.78
N SER A 113 -19.48 -2.76 15.68
CA SER A 113 -20.05 -2.37 14.40
C SER A 113 -19.22 -2.97 13.24
N PRO A 114 -19.80 -3.18 12.06
CA PRO A 114 -19.05 -3.67 10.91
C PRO A 114 -17.89 -2.74 10.54
N PHE A 115 -16.74 -3.33 10.16
CA PHE A 115 -15.64 -2.60 9.59
C PHE A 115 -15.40 -3.05 8.15
N VAL A 116 -15.17 -2.08 7.27
CA VAL A 116 -14.86 -2.31 5.85
C VAL A 116 -13.59 -1.55 5.50
N LEU A 117 -12.64 -2.27 4.90
CA LEU A 117 -11.48 -1.69 4.21
C LEU A 117 -11.59 -2.05 2.74
N GLU A 118 -11.53 -1.05 1.86
CA GLU A 118 -11.40 -1.26 0.42
C GLU A 118 -10.14 -0.56 -0.11
N VAL A 119 -9.34 -1.32 -0.85
CA VAL A 119 -8.18 -0.81 -1.60
C VAL A 119 -8.51 -0.93 -3.07
N GLY A 120 -8.83 0.18 -3.69
CA GLY A 120 -9.12 0.26 -5.12
C GLY A 120 -7.84 0.41 -5.93
N THR A 121 -7.68 -0.40 -6.97
CA THR A 121 -6.46 -0.47 -7.77
C THR A 121 -6.76 -0.36 -9.27
N GLU A 122 -5.73 -0.17 -10.09
CA GLU A 122 -5.79 -0.60 -11.48
C GLU A 122 -5.81 -2.14 -11.55
N GLU A 123 -6.07 -2.71 -12.72
CA GLU A 123 -6.34 -4.15 -12.86
C GLU A 123 -5.19 -5.03 -12.38
N LEU A 124 -5.38 -5.69 -11.24
CA LEU A 124 -4.46 -6.66 -10.69
C LEU A 124 -4.45 -7.93 -11.57
N PRO A 125 -3.28 -8.50 -11.86
CA PRO A 125 -3.19 -9.86 -12.39
C PRO A 125 -3.89 -10.86 -11.46
N ALA A 126 -4.49 -11.89 -12.03
CA ALA A 126 -5.26 -12.88 -11.26
C ALA A 126 -4.46 -13.54 -10.14
N GLU A 127 -3.17 -13.81 -10.38
CA GLU A 127 -2.27 -14.40 -9.39
C GLU A 127 -1.97 -13.44 -8.25
N ASP A 128 -1.71 -12.17 -8.57
CA ASP A 128 -1.48 -11.13 -7.56
C ASP A 128 -2.73 -10.86 -6.72
N LEU A 129 -3.92 -10.90 -7.34
CA LEU A 129 -5.19 -10.79 -6.63
C LEU A 129 -5.36 -11.94 -5.63
N ARG A 130 -5.11 -13.19 -6.05
CA ARG A 130 -5.19 -14.36 -5.18
C ARG A 130 -4.21 -14.27 -4.02
N SER A 131 -2.94 -13.95 -4.33
CA SER A 131 -1.89 -13.77 -3.32
C SER A 131 -2.24 -12.68 -2.31
N ALA A 132 -2.76 -11.52 -2.76
CA ALA A 132 -3.17 -10.45 -1.86
C ALA A 132 -4.33 -10.86 -0.94
N ILE A 133 -5.33 -11.59 -1.46
CA ILE A 133 -6.44 -12.12 -0.64
C ILE A 133 -5.90 -13.07 0.43
N GLU A 134 -5.00 -13.98 0.08
CA GLU A 134 -4.40 -14.93 1.03
C GLU A 134 -3.55 -14.22 2.10
N GLN A 135 -2.77 -13.22 1.71
CA GLN A 135 -1.96 -12.43 2.64
C GLN A 135 -2.85 -11.66 3.63
N LEU A 136 -3.85 -10.93 3.13
CA LEU A 136 -4.80 -10.18 3.97
C LEU A 136 -5.63 -11.10 4.87
N SER A 137 -6.04 -12.28 4.39
CA SER A 137 -6.78 -13.25 5.19
C SER A 137 -6.00 -13.77 6.39
N ARG A 138 -4.66 -13.73 6.34
CA ARG A 138 -3.77 -14.10 7.45
C ARG A 138 -3.39 -12.90 8.32
N SER A 139 -3.08 -11.76 7.69
CA SER A 139 -2.53 -10.61 8.41
C SER A 139 -3.59 -9.78 9.13
N ILE A 140 -4.82 -9.67 8.59
CA ILE A 140 -5.89 -8.88 9.23
C ILE A 140 -6.31 -9.46 10.58
N PRO A 141 -6.63 -10.78 10.72
CA PRO A 141 -6.95 -11.33 12.02
C PRO A 141 -5.82 -11.12 13.04
N ALA A 142 -4.59 -11.45 12.67
CA ALA A 142 -3.43 -11.27 13.52
C ALA A 142 -3.25 -9.81 13.97
N ALA A 143 -3.43 -8.85 13.07
CA ALA A 143 -3.30 -7.42 13.37
C ALA A 143 -4.41 -6.91 14.34
N LEU A 144 -5.62 -7.45 14.24
CA LEU A 144 -6.73 -7.11 15.14
C LEU A 144 -6.54 -7.74 16.52
N ASP A 145 -6.10 -9.00 16.58
CA ASP A 145 -5.78 -9.71 17.82
C ASP A 145 -4.62 -9.02 18.55
N ASP A 146 -3.52 -8.73 17.88
CA ASP A 146 -2.38 -7.98 18.42
C ASP A 146 -2.78 -6.57 18.89
N ALA A 147 -3.77 -5.98 18.22
CA ALA A 147 -4.36 -4.72 18.62
C ALA A 147 -5.36 -4.85 19.77
N ARG A 148 -5.67 -6.05 20.23
CA ARG A 148 -6.71 -6.31 21.25
C ARG A 148 -8.07 -5.71 20.87
N LEU A 149 -8.41 -5.72 19.59
CA LEU A 149 -9.70 -5.32 19.06
C LEU A 149 -10.56 -6.56 18.85
N GLY A 150 -11.52 -6.77 19.73
CA GLY A 150 -12.48 -7.86 19.58
C GLY A 150 -13.24 -7.72 18.25
N HIS A 151 -13.44 -8.83 17.55
CA HIS A 151 -14.09 -8.84 16.25
C HIS A 151 -14.87 -10.13 16.01
N GLY A 152 -15.84 -10.07 15.11
CA GLY A 152 -16.56 -11.23 14.61
C GLY A 152 -15.87 -11.87 13.42
N ARG A 153 -16.65 -12.35 12.47
CA ARG A 153 -16.16 -12.99 11.25
C ARG A 153 -15.38 -12.00 10.40
N ILE A 154 -14.26 -12.46 9.84
CA ILE A 154 -13.48 -11.72 8.85
C ILE A 154 -13.63 -12.40 7.48
N GLN A 155 -13.90 -11.61 6.45
CA GLN A 155 -13.96 -12.05 5.09
C GLN A 155 -13.10 -11.14 4.22
N VAL A 156 -12.23 -11.74 3.39
CA VAL A 156 -11.43 -11.02 2.41
C VAL A 156 -11.85 -11.47 1.02
N VAL A 157 -12.24 -10.53 0.21
CA VAL A 157 -12.67 -10.77 -1.18
C VAL A 157 -12.03 -9.75 -2.10
N GLY A 158 -12.09 -9.99 -3.40
CA GLY A 158 -11.55 -9.05 -4.35
C GLY A 158 -12.03 -9.25 -5.78
N THR A 159 -11.81 -8.24 -6.57
CA THR A 159 -11.94 -8.25 -8.02
C THR A 159 -10.61 -7.75 -8.61
N PRO A 160 -10.37 -7.85 -9.91
CA PRO A 160 -9.14 -7.29 -10.49
C PRO A 160 -8.87 -5.83 -10.13
N ARG A 161 -9.90 -5.06 -9.76
CA ARG A 161 -9.77 -3.63 -9.47
C ARG A 161 -9.95 -3.24 -8.00
N ARG A 162 -10.10 -4.19 -7.08
CA ARG A 162 -10.21 -3.90 -5.64
C ARG A 162 -9.93 -5.12 -4.76
N LEU A 163 -9.40 -4.84 -3.60
CA LEU A 163 -9.34 -5.76 -2.47
C LEU A 163 -10.29 -5.24 -1.40
N VAL A 164 -11.08 -6.10 -0.78
CA VAL A 164 -12.05 -5.71 0.25
C VAL A 164 -11.89 -6.64 1.45
N VAL A 165 -11.76 -6.03 2.61
CA VAL A 165 -11.82 -6.72 3.92
C VAL A 165 -13.11 -6.32 4.59
N LEU A 166 -13.89 -7.30 5.00
CA LEU A 166 -15.11 -7.15 5.77
C LEU A 166 -14.89 -7.80 7.14
N VAL A 167 -15.17 -7.06 8.19
CA VAL A 167 -15.08 -7.54 9.58
C VAL A 167 -16.41 -7.30 10.25
N ASP A 168 -17.05 -8.37 10.69
CA ASP A 168 -18.28 -8.26 11.47
C ASP A 168 -17.95 -7.84 12.90
N ASP A 169 -18.81 -7.04 13.53
CA ASP A 169 -18.80 -6.71 14.96
C ASP A 169 -17.43 -6.29 15.52
N LEU A 170 -16.70 -5.42 14.81
CA LEU A 170 -15.46 -4.86 15.32
C LEU A 170 -15.72 -4.01 16.56
N ALA A 171 -15.00 -4.27 17.65
CA ALA A 171 -15.11 -3.55 18.90
C ALA A 171 -14.76 -2.06 18.74
N PRO A 172 -15.47 -1.14 19.41
CA PRO A 172 -15.22 0.31 19.33
C PRO A 172 -13.91 0.73 20.00
N ARG A 173 -13.37 -0.11 20.87
CA ARG A 173 -12.14 0.13 21.62
C ARG A 173 -11.39 -1.17 21.85
N GLN A 174 -10.10 -1.05 22.10
CA GLN A 174 -9.25 -2.16 22.55
C GLN A 174 -9.78 -2.71 23.90
N THR A 175 -9.65 -4.00 24.09
CA THR A 175 -9.86 -4.63 25.39
C THR A 175 -8.88 -4.05 26.42
N GLU A 176 -9.35 -3.73 27.59
CA GLU A 176 -8.51 -3.28 28.70
C GLU A 176 -7.46 -4.34 29.01
N GLN A 177 -6.26 -3.89 29.30
CA GLN A 177 -5.19 -4.77 29.74
C GLN A 177 -4.83 -4.48 31.19
N VAL A 178 -4.83 -5.52 31.99
CA VAL A 178 -4.35 -5.47 33.37
C VAL A 178 -2.98 -6.11 33.40
N THR A 179 -1.97 -5.32 33.70
CA THR A 179 -0.57 -5.79 33.79
C THR A 179 -0.11 -5.72 35.24
N LEU A 180 0.38 -6.85 35.76
CA LEU A 180 1.04 -6.87 37.04
C LEU A 180 2.48 -6.41 36.88
N VAL A 181 2.82 -5.24 37.41
CA VAL A 181 4.17 -4.69 37.36
C VAL A 181 4.89 -4.99 38.66
N LYS A 182 6.04 -5.67 38.54
CA LYS A 182 6.93 -6.01 39.65
C LYS A 182 7.58 -4.72 40.18
N GLY A 183 7.50 -4.52 41.48
CA GLY A 183 8.10 -3.40 42.21
C GLY A 183 9.26 -3.83 43.13
N PRO A 184 9.57 -3.05 44.15
CA PRO A 184 10.63 -3.32 45.08
C PRO A 184 10.33 -4.59 45.93
N PRO A 185 11.36 -5.22 46.51
CA PRO A 185 11.18 -6.30 47.50
C PRO A 185 10.28 -5.85 48.64
N ALA A 186 9.43 -6.75 49.11
CA ALA A 186 8.43 -6.45 50.17
C ALA A 186 9.07 -5.89 51.44
N GLU A 187 10.23 -6.36 51.83
CA GLU A 187 11.02 -5.92 52.98
C GLU A 187 11.51 -4.47 52.87
N ARG A 188 11.66 -3.96 51.64
CA ARG A 188 12.00 -2.56 51.36
C ARG A 188 10.78 -1.69 51.19
N ALA A 189 9.66 -2.27 50.79
CA ALA A 189 8.41 -1.56 50.49
C ALA A 189 7.57 -1.30 51.75
N PHE A 190 7.66 -2.17 52.77
CA PHE A 190 6.93 -2.02 54.02
C PHE A 190 7.91 -2.11 55.19
N ASP A 191 7.66 -1.31 56.23
CA ASP A 191 8.39 -1.36 57.50
C ASP A 191 7.92 -2.54 58.37
N ALA A 192 8.52 -2.67 59.58
CA ALA A 192 8.20 -3.75 60.52
C ALA A 192 6.71 -3.65 61.04
N ASP A 193 6.11 -2.49 60.98
CA ASP A 193 4.72 -2.26 61.35
C ASP A 193 3.76 -2.41 60.14
N GLY A 194 4.25 -2.80 58.96
CA GLY A 194 3.47 -2.95 57.76
C GLY A 194 3.11 -1.63 57.05
N ARG A 195 3.72 -0.51 57.46
CA ARG A 195 3.48 0.79 56.83
C ARG A 195 4.30 0.97 55.56
N PRO A 196 3.73 1.60 54.50
CA PRO A 196 4.44 1.81 53.25
C PRO A 196 5.61 2.79 53.39
N THR A 197 6.79 2.35 53.00
CA THR A 197 8.01 3.16 52.94
C THR A 197 8.03 4.13 51.77
N PRO A 198 8.95 5.11 51.73
CA PRO A 198 9.15 5.94 50.54
C PRO A 198 9.37 5.17 49.24
N ALA A 199 9.91 3.95 49.30
CA ALA A 199 10.11 3.07 48.13
C ALA A 199 8.75 2.58 47.57
N ALA A 200 7.82 2.14 48.42
CA ALA A 200 6.47 1.77 48.03
C ALA A 200 5.68 2.97 47.48
N GLN A 201 5.78 4.13 48.19
CA GLN A 201 5.11 5.35 47.76
C GLN A 201 5.63 5.84 46.41
N GLY A 202 6.95 5.82 46.20
CA GLY A 202 7.57 6.18 44.91
C GLY A 202 7.16 5.27 43.77
N PHE A 203 7.10 3.95 44.02
CA PHE A 203 6.64 2.97 43.08
C PHE A 203 5.17 3.16 42.70
N ALA A 204 4.26 3.28 43.67
CA ALA A 204 2.83 3.53 43.47
C ALA A 204 2.61 4.83 42.62
N ARG A 205 3.31 5.91 42.98
CA ARG A 205 3.25 7.19 42.25
C ARG A 205 3.73 7.06 40.83
N SER A 206 4.81 6.29 40.59
CA SER A 206 5.35 6.07 39.24
C SER A 206 4.40 5.27 38.33
N LYS A 207 3.47 4.51 38.93
CA LYS A 207 2.47 3.71 38.21
C LYS A 207 1.07 4.34 38.24
N GLY A 208 0.91 5.51 38.83
CA GLY A 208 -0.37 6.23 38.90
C GLY A 208 -1.43 5.53 39.73
N ILE A 209 -1.05 4.73 40.70
CA ILE A 209 -1.98 3.97 41.57
C ILE A 209 -1.85 4.40 43.05
N ASP A 210 -2.90 4.13 43.81
CA ASP A 210 -2.85 4.31 45.25
C ASP A 210 -1.90 3.30 45.92
N VAL A 211 -1.15 3.74 46.94
CA VAL A 211 -0.27 2.88 47.71
C VAL A 211 -1.04 1.73 48.38
N ALA A 212 -2.27 1.95 48.75
CA ALA A 212 -3.16 0.94 49.33
C ALA A 212 -3.56 -0.17 48.33
N ALA A 213 -3.42 0.09 47.02
CA ALA A 213 -3.66 -0.91 45.97
C ALA A 213 -2.46 -1.84 45.69
N LEU A 214 -1.31 -1.57 46.30
CA LEU A 214 -0.13 -2.44 46.20
C LEU A 214 -0.40 -3.77 46.91
N ARG A 215 0.01 -4.86 46.26
CA ARG A 215 -0.07 -6.23 46.81
C ARG A 215 1.32 -6.83 46.92
N VAL A 216 1.51 -7.72 47.89
CA VAL A 216 2.73 -8.51 48.00
C VAL A 216 2.48 -9.85 47.35
N GLN A 217 3.33 -10.20 46.40
CA GLN A 217 3.27 -11.47 45.68
C GLN A 217 4.65 -12.16 45.72
N GLU A 218 4.65 -13.47 45.81
CA GLU A 218 5.86 -14.29 45.71
C GLU A 218 6.19 -14.48 44.22
N MET A 219 7.37 -14.03 43.82
CA MET A 219 7.85 -14.10 42.43
C MET A 219 9.38 -14.33 42.46
N ASP A 220 9.89 -15.17 41.55
CA ASP A 220 11.30 -15.41 41.38
C ASP A 220 12.07 -15.77 42.69
N GLY A 221 11.41 -16.51 43.59
CA GLY A 221 12.03 -16.95 44.87
C GLY A 221 12.10 -15.86 45.94
N GLY A 222 11.40 -14.72 45.77
CA GLY A 222 11.33 -13.64 46.77
C GLY A 222 9.94 -12.99 46.82
N ARG A 223 9.67 -12.25 47.89
CA ARG A 223 8.43 -11.49 48.06
C ARG A 223 8.62 -10.08 47.53
N TYR A 224 7.80 -9.70 46.53
CA TYR A 224 7.87 -8.40 45.89
C TYR A 224 6.50 -7.70 45.98
N VAL A 225 6.56 -6.39 46.00
CA VAL A 225 5.36 -5.58 45.80
C VAL A 225 4.99 -5.60 44.33
N VAL A 226 3.73 -5.79 44.01
CA VAL A 226 3.19 -5.74 42.67
C VAL A 226 2.13 -4.65 42.56
N ALA A 227 2.13 -3.97 41.45
CA ALA A 227 1.13 -2.99 41.08
C ALA A 227 0.27 -3.54 39.95
N GLU A 228 -1.04 -3.54 40.12
CA GLU A 228 -1.99 -3.84 39.06
C GLU A 228 -2.25 -2.55 38.28
N VAL A 229 -1.59 -2.44 37.11
CA VAL A 229 -1.75 -1.28 36.22
C VAL A 229 -2.80 -1.63 35.18
N ARG A 230 -3.87 -0.84 35.15
CA ARG A 230 -4.94 -0.95 34.15
C ARG A 230 -4.68 0.04 33.03
N GLU A 231 -4.44 -0.47 31.85
CA GLU A 231 -4.38 0.31 30.63
C GLU A 231 -5.76 0.32 29.97
N SER A 232 -6.42 1.46 29.97
CA SER A 232 -7.67 1.64 29.23
C SER A 232 -7.42 1.49 27.75
N GLY A 233 -8.25 0.70 27.06
CA GLY A 233 -8.12 0.49 25.61
C GLY A 233 -8.28 1.80 24.84
N GLN A 234 -7.49 1.96 23.78
CA GLN A 234 -7.61 3.08 22.85
C GLN A 234 -8.82 2.91 21.92
N PRO A 235 -9.42 3.99 21.40
CA PRO A 235 -10.46 3.92 20.38
C PRO A 235 -9.98 3.17 19.13
N ALA A 236 -10.84 2.34 18.54
CA ALA A 236 -10.49 1.48 17.41
C ALA A 236 -10.07 2.27 16.17
N ASP A 237 -10.68 3.41 15.90
CA ASP A 237 -10.36 4.28 14.75
C ASP A 237 -8.91 4.77 14.79
N GLY A 238 -8.41 5.21 15.95
CA GLY A 238 -7.02 5.62 16.13
C GLY A 238 -6.03 4.46 15.96
N VAL A 239 -6.38 3.29 16.49
CA VAL A 239 -5.56 2.06 16.36
C VAL A 239 -5.50 1.60 14.90
N LEU A 240 -6.63 1.56 14.20
CA LEU A 240 -6.72 1.19 12.80
C LEU A 240 -5.98 2.19 11.92
N ALA A 241 -6.17 3.50 12.14
CA ALA A 241 -5.48 4.55 11.41
C ALA A 241 -3.95 4.40 11.45
N ALA A 242 -3.41 4.01 12.60
CA ALA A 242 -1.98 3.78 12.77
C ALA A 242 -1.48 2.47 12.12
N ARG A 243 -2.30 1.41 12.12
CA ARG A 243 -1.86 0.07 11.68
C ARG A 243 -2.12 -0.23 10.21
N LEU A 244 -3.22 0.27 9.63
CA LEU A 244 -3.60 -0.07 8.24
C LEU A 244 -2.54 0.30 7.19
N PRO A 245 -1.86 1.45 7.24
CA PRO A 245 -0.82 1.78 6.28
C PRO A 245 0.34 0.77 6.29
N ALA A 246 0.80 0.37 7.47
CA ALA A 246 1.88 -0.62 7.60
C ALA A 246 1.45 -1.98 7.06
N LEU A 247 0.25 -2.44 7.40
CA LEU A 247 -0.32 -3.70 6.93
C LEU A 247 -0.44 -3.74 5.40
N LEU A 248 -0.87 -2.66 4.78
CA LEU A 248 -0.93 -2.56 3.31
C LEU A 248 0.46 -2.52 2.68
N ALA A 249 1.45 -1.92 3.34
CA ALA A 249 2.83 -1.88 2.88
C ALA A 249 3.54 -3.24 2.97
N GLU A 250 3.05 -4.16 3.79
CA GLU A 250 3.58 -5.52 3.94
C GLU A 250 3.17 -6.47 2.82
N LEU A 251 2.16 -6.12 2.00
CA LEU A 251 1.75 -6.94 0.87
C LEU A 251 2.89 -7.12 -0.14
N ARG A 252 3.15 -8.36 -0.51
CA ARG A 252 4.22 -8.74 -1.43
C ARG A 252 3.65 -9.35 -2.71
N PHE A 253 4.25 -8.99 -3.83
CA PHE A 253 3.90 -9.45 -5.15
C PHE A 253 5.17 -9.90 -5.89
N GLU A 254 5.06 -10.88 -6.76
CA GLU A 254 6.18 -11.34 -7.59
C GLU A 254 6.73 -10.18 -8.44
N ARG A 255 5.82 -9.38 -9.00
CA ARG A 255 6.15 -8.18 -9.76
C ARG A 255 5.41 -6.98 -9.18
N SER A 256 6.13 -5.91 -8.97
CA SER A 256 5.58 -4.67 -8.43
C SER A 256 6.15 -3.47 -9.17
N MET A 257 5.45 -2.35 -9.06
CA MET A 257 5.85 -1.08 -9.66
C MET A 257 5.70 0.07 -8.68
N ARG A 258 6.40 1.17 -8.94
CA ARG A 258 6.22 2.46 -8.29
C ARG A 258 5.61 3.42 -9.30
N TRP A 259 4.59 4.17 -8.90
CA TRP A 259 3.83 5.03 -9.83
C TRP A 259 3.70 6.49 -9.39
N ASN A 260 4.15 6.81 -8.18
CA ASN A 260 4.10 8.18 -7.66
C ASN A 260 5.30 8.48 -6.73
N ALA A 261 5.35 9.69 -6.20
CA ALA A 261 6.45 10.17 -5.36
C ALA A 261 6.53 9.49 -3.97
N SER A 262 5.51 8.72 -3.53
CA SER A 262 5.55 8.01 -2.25
C SER A 262 6.64 6.93 -2.19
N GLY A 263 7.12 6.47 -3.35
CA GLY A 263 8.08 5.39 -3.46
C GLY A 263 7.53 4.01 -3.09
N THR A 264 6.25 3.91 -2.73
CA THR A 264 5.60 2.64 -2.39
C THR A 264 5.55 1.71 -3.60
N SER A 265 5.87 0.45 -3.35
CA SER A 265 5.84 -0.61 -4.36
C SER A 265 4.57 -1.44 -4.19
N PHE A 266 3.79 -1.62 -5.26
CA PHE A 266 2.58 -2.43 -5.28
C PHE A 266 2.42 -3.09 -6.65
N SER A 267 1.58 -4.13 -6.79
CA SER A 267 1.37 -4.82 -8.07
C SER A 267 0.86 -3.87 -9.16
N ARG A 268 -0.11 -3.03 -8.83
CA ARG A 268 -0.67 -1.99 -9.72
C ARG A 268 -0.96 -0.73 -8.91
N PRO A 269 -1.06 0.44 -9.56
CA PRO A 269 -1.37 1.70 -8.88
C PRO A 269 -2.64 1.62 -8.05
N ILE A 270 -2.55 2.06 -6.79
CA ILE A 270 -3.71 2.25 -5.92
C ILE A 270 -4.39 3.57 -6.32
N ARG A 271 -5.71 3.56 -6.43
CA ARG A 271 -6.52 4.65 -6.97
C ARG A 271 -7.45 5.30 -5.95
N TRP A 272 -7.90 4.54 -4.96
CA TRP A 272 -8.72 5.05 -3.84
C TRP A 272 -8.58 4.13 -2.64
N LEU A 273 -8.90 4.68 -1.48
CA LEU A 273 -8.97 3.96 -0.21
C LEU A 273 -10.32 4.24 0.44
N LEU A 274 -10.96 3.21 0.97
CA LEU A 274 -12.15 3.33 1.79
C LEU A 274 -11.90 2.60 3.11
N GLY A 275 -12.20 3.25 4.22
CA GLY A 275 -12.13 2.66 5.56
C GLY A 275 -13.31 3.12 6.38
N LEU A 276 -14.24 2.23 6.71
CA LEU A 276 -15.42 2.56 7.49
C LEU A 276 -15.54 1.62 8.69
N HIS A 277 -15.76 2.20 9.88
CA HIS A 277 -16.19 1.49 11.07
C HIS A 277 -17.63 1.96 11.41
N GLY A 278 -18.60 1.11 11.16
CA GLY A 278 -19.98 1.53 11.05
C GLY A 278 -20.15 2.57 9.95
N GLN A 279 -20.58 3.78 10.32
CA GLN A 279 -20.66 4.92 9.41
C GLN A 279 -19.47 5.90 9.53
N HIS A 280 -18.59 5.68 10.50
CA HIS A 280 -17.42 6.52 10.73
C HIS A 280 -16.30 6.21 9.73
N VAL A 281 -15.69 7.25 9.13
CA VAL A 281 -14.50 7.10 8.30
C VAL A 281 -13.27 6.97 9.19
N VAL A 282 -12.59 5.85 9.12
CA VAL A 282 -11.29 5.64 9.78
C VAL A 282 -10.23 6.44 9.02
N PRO A 283 -9.66 7.51 9.61
CA PRO A 283 -8.79 8.42 8.89
C PRO A 283 -7.37 7.89 8.79
N PHE A 284 -6.97 7.34 7.65
CA PHE A 284 -5.58 6.97 7.37
C PHE A 284 -5.15 7.41 5.98
N GLU A 285 -3.85 7.45 5.77
CA GLU A 285 -3.25 7.77 4.47
C GLU A 285 -2.30 6.66 4.04
N PHE A 286 -2.36 6.28 2.77
CA PHE A 286 -1.42 5.34 2.17
C PHE A 286 -1.15 5.74 0.72
N THR A 287 0.11 5.76 0.32
CA THR A 287 0.58 6.15 -1.03
C THR A 287 0.13 7.54 -1.51
N GLY A 288 -0.05 8.49 -0.58
CA GLY A 288 -0.55 9.83 -0.88
C GLY A 288 -2.07 9.91 -1.09
N LEU A 289 -2.80 8.82 -0.80
CA LEU A 289 -4.26 8.77 -0.85
C LEU A 289 -4.80 8.73 0.58
N LYS A 290 -5.79 9.59 0.86
CA LYS A 290 -6.54 9.56 2.11
C LYS A 290 -7.72 8.60 2.00
N SER A 291 -8.00 7.88 3.08
CA SER A 291 -9.20 7.05 3.19
C SER A 291 -10.47 7.91 3.16
N GLY A 292 -11.52 7.35 2.60
CA GLY A 292 -12.82 8.00 2.49
C GLY A 292 -13.96 7.00 2.65
N ARG A 293 -15.14 7.41 2.19
CA ARG A 293 -16.37 6.60 2.21
C ARG A 293 -16.90 6.28 0.81
N THR A 294 -16.17 6.68 -0.24
CA THR A 294 -16.61 6.54 -1.62
C THR A 294 -15.89 5.37 -2.29
N THR A 295 -16.64 4.45 -2.83
CA THR A 295 -16.15 3.41 -3.76
C THR A 295 -16.41 3.82 -5.21
N ARG A 296 -15.81 3.12 -6.15
CA ARG A 296 -16.00 3.36 -7.59
C ARG A 296 -16.64 2.15 -8.26
N GLY A 297 -17.60 2.39 -9.14
CA GLY A 297 -18.24 1.39 -9.97
C GLY A 297 -17.42 0.98 -11.19
N LEU A 298 -18.09 0.59 -12.26
CA LEU A 298 -17.48 0.32 -13.56
C LEU A 298 -16.87 1.59 -14.15
N ARG A 299 -15.84 1.43 -14.99
CA ARG A 299 -15.06 2.55 -15.55
C ARG A 299 -15.88 3.55 -16.37
N PHE A 300 -17.03 3.13 -16.85
CA PHE A 300 -17.91 3.89 -17.75
C PHE A 300 -19.28 4.23 -17.13
N SER A 301 -19.42 4.07 -15.82
CA SER A 301 -20.66 4.44 -15.10
C SER A 301 -20.48 5.71 -14.29
#